data_39a3522ddfe283bd8b46df09d477fad7
#
_entry.id   39a3522ddfe283bd8b46df09d477fad7
#
_cell.length_a   1.000
_cell.length_b   1.000
_cell.length_c   1.000
_cell.angle_alpha   90.00
_cell.angle_beta   90.00
_cell.angle_gamma   90.00
#
_symmetry.space_group_name_H-M   'P 1'
#
loop_
_entity.id
_entity.type
_entity.pdbx_description
1 polymer ?
#
loop_
_entity_poly.entity_id
_entity_poly.type
_entity_poly.pdbx_seq_one_letter_code
_entity_poly.pdbx_strand_id
1 'polypeptide(L)'
;MFRPIRILILSLLFLGCVKEIDYKTLTTAFSTDIRGFDPAFATDIRTGKIISLVYDNLVRFDNEMNLVPALAQQWSVDLTGRKYTFIIRNNVHFHDGSLLTVFDIAKSFQRILDPNTASPQTWLLDRIIGAKDFMIGKEDSLKGLIISNDSTIVIKLDKPFAPFIQYLAMPAVAIINIKENESLTQTPSGSGPWKLEQWERDGEIILSRNEKYWDNHSKTERMRIRILSEVMTQSAEFEAGSLDILEVPQGEMEYWKQYSYNQLDVDELNIWYIGMNCSRSPFNDVRLRRAMNYAIDREKIIHILLDSSATLANGPLPPQLLHEVGEMHYEYNPNRAIQLLKEAGFDNDLHTELYVAGGSEMFHVLEALQSDWEKVGIIVDIKRSDWNVFKTSVREGKPDLYYLDWFADYPDGENFLYPLFHSKESMTKRNRFSDPEIDIIIEKIQQLTNSVERQQLIATANRMVADAAPWVFLWHSKTTYLTREWISGFQPSSIFNANRYMNITKDPPR
;
A
#
# COMPACT_ATOMS: atom_id res chain seq x y z
N MET A 1 -12.29 -39.84 -74.21
CA MET A 1 -11.98 -40.62 -72.98
C MET A 1 -11.59 -39.62 -71.88
N PHE A 2 -12.57 -39.03 -71.16
CA PHE A 2 -12.36 -38.02 -70.11
C PHE A 2 -12.45 -38.72 -68.76
N ARG A 3 -11.38 -38.64 -67.96
CA ARG A 3 -11.34 -39.09 -66.57
C ARG A 3 -11.79 -37.93 -65.65
N PRO A 4 -12.74 -38.12 -64.70
CA PRO A 4 -13.07 -37.09 -63.74
C PRO A 4 -12.05 -37.04 -62.62
N ILE A 5 -11.50 -35.84 -62.34
CA ILE A 5 -10.68 -35.56 -61.17
C ILE A 5 -11.60 -35.49 -59.93
N ARG A 6 -11.45 -36.44 -59.00
CA ARG A 6 -12.10 -36.38 -57.70
C ARG A 6 -11.31 -35.39 -56.80
N ILE A 7 -11.91 -34.21 -56.57
CA ILE A 7 -11.43 -33.30 -55.54
C ILE A 7 -11.82 -33.83 -54.16
N LEU A 8 -10.83 -34.22 -53.38
CA LEU A 8 -10.98 -34.61 -52.00
C LEU A 8 -10.99 -33.35 -51.14
N ILE A 9 -12.16 -32.87 -50.70
CA ILE A 9 -12.29 -31.78 -49.75
C ILE A 9 -11.93 -32.31 -48.38
N LEU A 10 -10.70 -31.98 -47.92
CA LEU A 10 -10.24 -32.25 -46.57
C LEU A 10 -10.85 -31.18 -45.64
N SER A 11 -12.01 -31.46 -44.99
CA SER A 11 -12.57 -30.66 -43.94
C SER A 11 -11.68 -30.77 -42.71
N LEU A 12 -10.80 -29.79 -42.50
CA LEU A 12 -10.11 -29.58 -41.23
C LEU A 12 -11.16 -29.17 -40.19
N LEU A 13 -11.55 -30.14 -39.38
CA LEU A 13 -12.24 -29.89 -38.11
C LEU A 13 -11.23 -29.19 -37.20
N PHE A 14 -11.34 -27.87 -37.10
CA PHE A 14 -10.78 -27.11 -35.97
C PHE A 14 -11.52 -27.55 -34.72
N LEU A 15 -11.06 -28.58 -34.06
CA LEU A 15 -11.34 -28.83 -32.66
C LEU A 15 -10.63 -27.71 -31.89
N GLY A 16 -11.29 -26.55 -31.78
CA GLY A 16 -10.90 -25.57 -30.77
C GLY A 16 -10.95 -26.28 -29.42
N CYS A 17 -9.81 -26.44 -28.77
CA CYS A 17 -9.78 -26.80 -27.36
C CYS A 17 -10.55 -25.71 -26.60
N VAL A 18 -11.82 -25.94 -26.35
CA VAL A 18 -12.55 -25.16 -25.34
C VAL A 18 -11.88 -25.51 -24.02
N LYS A 19 -11.08 -24.60 -23.50
CA LYS A 19 -10.44 -24.76 -22.19
C LYS A 19 -11.56 -24.88 -21.17
N GLU A 20 -11.70 -26.02 -20.54
CA GLU A 20 -12.69 -26.20 -19.49
C GLU A 20 -12.36 -25.25 -18.33
N ILE A 21 -13.36 -24.44 -17.92
CA ILE A 21 -13.17 -23.47 -16.83
C ILE A 21 -13.11 -24.27 -15.52
N ASP A 22 -12.01 -24.12 -14.80
CA ASP A 22 -11.88 -24.64 -13.44
C ASP A 22 -12.59 -23.71 -12.46
N TYR A 23 -13.81 -24.07 -12.07
CA TYR A 23 -14.63 -23.31 -11.12
C TYR A 23 -14.18 -23.43 -9.67
N LYS A 24 -13.18 -24.27 -9.35
CA LYS A 24 -12.64 -24.47 -8.00
C LYS A 24 -11.46 -23.56 -7.68
N THR A 25 -10.77 -23.07 -8.72
CA THR A 25 -9.56 -22.28 -8.61
C THR A 25 -9.81 -20.84 -9.07
N LEU A 26 -9.65 -19.88 -8.16
CA LEU A 26 -9.59 -18.45 -8.48
C LEU A 26 -8.20 -18.14 -9.03
N THR A 27 -8.12 -17.53 -10.21
CA THR A 27 -6.83 -17.15 -10.83
C THR A 27 -6.70 -15.64 -10.96
N THR A 28 -5.63 -15.07 -10.42
CA THR A 28 -5.25 -13.66 -10.53
C THR A 28 -3.77 -13.55 -10.88
N ALA A 29 -3.25 -12.33 -11.05
CA ALA A 29 -1.85 -12.10 -11.35
C ALA A 29 -1.22 -11.02 -10.48
N PHE A 30 0.11 -11.13 -10.29
CA PHE A 30 0.99 -10.07 -9.79
C PHE A 30 2.02 -9.73 -10.86
N SER A 31 2.45 -8.47 -10.92
CA SER A 31 3.52 -8.04 -11.83
C SER A 31 4.93 -8.37 -11.32
N THR A 32 5.10 -8.65 -10.03
CA THR A 32 6.37 -9.06 -9.42
C THR A 32 6.14 -10.16 -8.41
N ASP A 33 7.10 -11.06 -8.24
CA ASP A 33 7.05 -12.10 -7.23
C ASP A 33 7.20 -11.53 -5.81
N ILE A 34 6.81 -12.32 -4.82
CA ILE A 34 7.00 -12.01 -3.39
C ILE A 34 8.45 -12.28 -2.97
N ARG A 35 8.87 -11.66 -1.88
CA ARG A 35 10.19 -11.91 -1.30
C ARG A 35 10.28 -13.26 -0.57
N GLY A 36 9.15 -13.74 -0.06
CA GLY A 36 9.01 -14.98 0.68
C GLY A 36 7.82 -14.92 1.63
N PHE A 37 7.69 -15.97 2.45
CA PHE A 37 6.57 -16.12 3.38
C PHE A 37 6.91 -15.74 4.83
N ASP A 38 8.10 -15.22 5.11
CA ASP A 38 8.46 -14.78 6.46
C ASP A 38 7.91 -13.38 6.75
N PRO A 39 6.94 -13.22 7.68
CA PRO A 39 6.34 -11.94 8.01
C PRO A 39 7.35 -10.87 8.42
N ALA A 40 8.40 -11.24 9.17
CA ALA A 40 9.42 -10.31 9.65
C ALA A 40 10.14 -9.53 8.52
N PHE A 41 10.05 -10.00 7.28
CA PHE A 41 10.64 -9.40 6.09
C PHE A 41 9.61 -8.87 5.08
N ALA A 42 8.33 -8.79 5.46
CA ALA A 42 7.29 -8.20 4.62
C ALA A 42 7.48 -6.67 4.54
N THR A 43 8.13 -6.19 3.49
CA THR A 43 8.48 -4.78 3.27
C THR A 43 7.87 -4.20 1.99
N ASP A 44 7.04 -4.95 1.30
CA ASP A 44 6.34 -4.54 0.08
C ASP A 44 4.89 -5.04 0.08
N ILE A 45 4.05 -4.38 -0.70
CA ILE A 45 2.60 -4.61 -0.77
C ILE A 45 2.28 -6.05 -1.19
N ARG A 46 2.98 -6.62 -2.18
CA ARG A 46 2.66 -7.96 -2.71
C ARG A 46 2.99 -9.05 -1.71
N THR A 47 4.17 -8.97 -1.09
CA THR A 47 4.53 -9.85 0.03
C THR A 47 3.52 -9.70 1.17
N GLY A 48 3.14 -8.47 1.53
CA GLY A 48 2.15 -8.21 2.57
C GLY A 48 0.76 -8.81 2.26
N LYS A 49 0.28 -8.71 1.02
CA LYS A 49 -0.97 -9.35 0.57
C LYS A 49 -0.93 -10.86 0.83
N ILE A 50 0.12 -11.56 0.41
CA ILE A 50 0.25 -13.00 0.58
C ILE A 50 0.39 -13.41 2.06
N ILE A 51 1.18 -12.68 2.83
CA ILE A 51 1.29 -12.90 4.28
C ILE A 51 -0.07 -12.83 4.96
N SER A 52 -0.90 -11.85 4.60
CA SER A 52 -2.26 -11.69 5.15
C SER A 52 -3.23 -12.82 4.77
N LEU A 53 -2.94 -13.58 3.71
CA LEU A 53 -3.71 -14.77 3.34
C LEU A 53 -3.31 -15.99 4.16
N VAL A 54 -2.01 -16.13 4.44
CA VAL A 54 -1.42 -17.33 5.06
C VAL A 54 -1.42 -17.25 6.59
N TYR A 55 -1.36 -16.04 7.15
CA TYR A 55 -1.24 -15.81 8.59
C TYR A 55 -2.41 -14.97 9.13
N ASP A 56 -2.54 -14.95 10.43
CA ASP A 56 -3.41 -14.04 11.16
C ASP A 56 -2.62 -13.14 12.10
N ASN A 57 -3.19 -11.97 12.36
CA ASN A 57 -2.73 -10.98 13.31
C ASN A 57 -3.64 -10.96 14.55
N LEU A 58 -3.30 -10.18 15.59
CA LEU A 58 -4.20 -9.97 16.73
C LEU A 58 -5.50 -9.29 16.32
N VAL A 59 -5.41 -8.29 15.45
CA VAL A 59 -6.50 -7.55 14.83
C VAL A 59 -6.25 -7.48 13.33
N ARG A 60 -7.27 -7.17 12.54
CA ARG A 60 -7.13 -7.02 11.08
C ARG A 60 -7.97 -5.85 10.58
N PHE A 61 -7.73 -5.40 9.36
CA PHE A 61 -8.64 -4.50 8.67
C PHE A 61 -9.70 -5.31 7.92
N ASP A 62 -10.92 -4.77 7.88
CA ASP A 62 -11.94 -5.20 6.91
C ASP A 62 -11.80 -4.41 5.58
N ASN A 63 -12.66 -4.71 4.59
CA ASN A 63 -12.58 -4.05 3.29
C ASN A 63 -12.93 -2.54 3.34
N GLU A 64 -13.56 -2.09 4.42
CA GLU A 64 -13.88 -0.67 4.69
C GLU A 64 -12.83 0.00 5.57
N MET A 65 -11.68 -0.65 5.78
CA MET A 65 -10.55 -0.16 6.56
C MET A 65 -10.81 -0.05 8.08
N ASN A 66 -11.89 -0.64 8.60
CA ASN A 66 -12.11 -0.70 10.03
C ASN A 66 -11.24 -1.77 10.69
N LEU A 67 -10.75 -1.48 11.89
CA LEU A 67 -10.11 -2.50 12.72
C LEU A 67 -11.16 -3.44 13.30
N VAL A 68 -11.02 -4.72 12.99
CA VAL A 68 -11.90 -5.78 13.45
C VAL A 68 -11.14 -6.88 14.20
N PRO A 69 -11.83 -7.64 15.10
CA PRO A 69 -11.24 -8.79 15.78
C PRO A 69 -10.66 -9.83 14.80
N ALA A 70 -9.46 -10.36 15.14
CA ALA A 70 -8.88 -11.52 14.46
C ALA A 70 -8.50 -12.58 15.52
N LEU A 71 -7.22 -12.86 15.78
CA LEU A 71 -6.83 -13.78 16.86
C LEU A 71 -7.28 -13.29 18.25
N ALA A 72 -7.26 -11.98 18.47
CA ALA A 72 -7.95 -11.37 19.60
C ALA A 72 -9.44 -11.27 19.30
N GLN A 73 -10.29 -11.92 20.11
CA GLN A 73 -11.74 -11.81 19.98
C GLN A 73 -12.26 -10.44 20.48
N GLN A 74 -11.51 -9.79 21.38
CA GLN A 74 -11.74 -8.43 21.86
C GLN A 74 -10.47 -7.84 22.44
N TRP A 75 -10.41 -6.51 22.49
CA TRP A 75 -9.33 -5.79 23.15
C TRP A 75 -9.86 -4.54 23.85
N SER A 76 -9.04 -4.02 24.76
CA SER A 76 -9.28 -2.74 25.43
C SER A 76 -7.99 -1.96 25.58
N VAL A 77 -8.11 -0.63 25.58
CA VAL A 77 -7.02 0.31 25.84
C VAL A 77 -7.36 1.08 27.11
N ASP A 78 -6.41 1.25 28.02
CA ASP A 78 -6.63 2.01 29.25
C ASP A 78 -6.72 3.52 28.97
N LEU A 79 -7.18 4.29 29.95
CA LEU A 79 -7.33 5.74 29.82
C LEU A 79 -6.01 6.49 29.56
N THR A 80 -4.87 5.87 29.84
CA THR A 80 -3.55 6.46 29.56
C THR A 80 -3.09 6.23 28.14
N GLY A 81 -3.78 5.41 27.34
CA GLY A 81 -3.36 5.01 26.00
C GLY A 81 -2.08 4.18 25.95
N ARG A 82 -1.66 3.61 27.07
CA ARG A 82 -0.38 2.90 27.21
C ARG A 82 -0.51 1.41 27.46
N LYS A 83 -1.66 0.93 27.90
CA LYS A 83 -1.89 -0.47 28.23
C LYS A 83 -3.00 -1.03 27.33
N TYR A 84 -2.63 -2.00 26.51
CA TYR A 84 -3.52 -2.75 25.64
C TYR A 84 -3.72 -4.14 26.25
N THR A 85 -4.97 -4.57 26.39
CA THR A 85 -5.32 -5.91 26.89
C THR A 85 -6.09 -6.64 25.80
N PHE A 86 -5.62 -7.82 25.41
CA PHE A 86 -6.23 -8.65 24.36
C PHE A 86 -6.72 -9.96 24.96
N ILE A 87 -7.94 -10.35 24.63
CA ILE A 87 -8.50 -11.68 24.92
C ILE A 87 -8.39 -12.53 23.65
N ILE A 88 -7.59 -13.57 23.71
CA ILE A 88 -7.23 -14.42 22.58
C ILE A 88 -8.23 -15.57 22.44
N ARG A 89 -8.56 -15.95 21.19
CA ARG A 89 -9.35 -17.14 20.88
C ARG A 89 -8.59 -18.39 21.31
N ASN A 90 -9.30 -19.38 21.79
CA ASN A 90 -8.71 -20.62 22.32
C ASN A 90 -8.86 -21.84 21.40
N ASN A 91 -9.43 -21.66 20.21
CA ASN A 91 -9.74 -22.72 19.26
C ASN A 91 -9.08 -22.50 17.89
N VAL A 92 -8.03 -21.69 17.83
CA VAL A 92 -7.30 -21.41 16.59
C VAL A 92 -6.19 -22.46 16.42
N HIS A 93 -6.08 -23.02 15.21
CA HIS A 93 -5.03 -23.96 14.87
C HIS A 93 -4.15 -23.42 13.76
N PHE A 94 -2.87 -23.68 13.85
CA PHE A 94 -1.97 -23.49 12.75
C PHE A 94 -2.25 -24.48 11.62
N HIS A 95 -1.70 -24.24 10.44
CA HIS A 95 -1.89 -25.09 9.24
C HIS A 95 -1.44 -26.53 9.42
N ASP A 96 -0.52 -26.78 10.33
CA ASP A 96 -0.04 -28.14 10.68
C ASP A 96 -0.95 -28.85 11.70
N GLY A 97 -1.97 -28.16 12.20
CA GLY A 97 -2.95 -28.69 13.16
C GLY A 97 -2.58 -28.45 14.62
N SER A 98 -1.44 -27.87 14.95
CA SER A 98 -1.09 -27.49 16.33
C SER A 98 -1.95 -26.31 16.81
N LEU A 99 -2.24 -26.27 18.12
CA LEU A 99 -3.04 -25.19 18.72
C LEU A 99 -2.20 -23.93 18.85
N LEU A 100 -2.74 -22.80 18.42
CA LEU A 100 -2.15 -21.46 18.63
C LEU A 100 -2.41 -21.03 20.07
N THR A 101 -1.38 -20.51 20.74
CA THR A 101 -1.40 -20.09 22.14
C THR A 101 -0.92 -18.64 22.31
N VAL A 102 -1.15 -18.08 23.49
CA VAL A 102 -0.60 -16.75 23.86
C VAL A 102 0.94 -16.72 23.83
N PHE A 103 1.59 -17.87 24.00
CA PHE A 103 3.05 -18.00 23.93
C PHE A 103 3.57 -17.82 22.49
N ASP A 104 2.81 -18.27 21.49
CA ASP A 104 3.17 -18.09 20.07
C ASP A 104 3.10 -16.63 19.67
N ILE A 105 2.14 -15.88 20.21
CA ILE A 105 2.05 -14.42 20.04
C ILE A 105 3.29 -13.74 20.62
N ALA A 106 3.63 -14.07 21.88
CA ALA A 106 4.80 -13.50 22.53
C ALA A 106 6.10 -13.80 21.77
N LYS A 107 6.28 -15.04 21.33
CA LYS A 107 7.45 -15.46 20.54
C LYS A 107 7.51 -14.76 19.20
N SER A 108 6.37 -14.61 18.50
CA SER A 108 6.32 -13.91 17.21
C SER A 108 6.78 -12.45 17.35
N PHE A 109 6.32 -11.75 18.37
CA PHE A 109 6.73 -10.36 18.61
C PHE A 109 8.19 -10.24 19.04
N GLN A 110 8.66 -11.13 19.94
CA GLN A 110 10.07 -11.18 20.32
C GLN A 110 10.97 -11.43 19.14
N ARG A 111 10.59 -12.35 18.24
CA ARG A 111 11.38 -12.66 17.04
C ARG A 111 11.60 -11.45 16.13
N ILE A 112 10.61 -10.59 15.95
CA ILE A 112 10.74 -9.37 15.13
C ILE A 112 11.80 -8.43 15.73
N LEU A 113 11.86 -8.36 17.06
CA LEU A 113 12.79 -7.50 17.78
C LEU A 113 14.14 -8.16 18.07
N ASP A 114 14.28 -9.47 17.83
CA ASP A 114 15.52 -10.21 18.05
C ASP A 114 16.59 -9.76 17.04
N PRO A 115 17.76 -9.30 17.50
CA PRO A 115 18.87 -8.92 16.62
C PRO A 115 19.29 -10.03 15.64
N ASN A 116 19.15 -11.30 16.02
CA ASN A 116 19.49 -12.43 15.16
C ASN A 116 18.50 -12.59 13.99
N THR A 117 17.26 -12.15 14.13
CA THR A 117 16.28 -12.11 13.03
C THR A 117 16.64 -11.01 12.03
N ALA A 118 17.27 -9.91 12.49
CA ALA A 118 17.61 -8.76 11.67
C ALA A 118 16.42 -8.20 10.85
N SER A 119 15.23 -8.21 11.44
CA SER A 119 14.02 -7.70 10.80
C SER A 119 14.12 -6.20 10.54
N PRO A 120 13.78 -5.71 9.34
CA PRO A 120 13.64 -4.28 9.07
C PRO A 120 12.38 -3.67 9.69
N GLN A 121 11.51 -4.47 10.30
CA GLN A 121 10.18 -4.07 10.80
C GLN A 121 10.13 -3.89 12.34
N THR A 122 11.28 -3.76 12.98
CA THR A 122 11.37 -3.58 14.45
C THR A 122 10.61 -2.35 14.95
N TRP A 123 10.48 -1.31 14.12
CA TRP A 123 9.79 -0.06 14.44
C TRP A 123 8.30 -0.24 14.80
N LEU A 124 7.68 -1.34 14.37
CA LEU A 124 6.29 -1.66 14.71
C LEU A 124 6.09 -1.98 16.20
N LEU A 125 7.11 -2.51 16.85
CA LEU A 125 7.06 -3.01 18.22
C LEU A 125 8.06 -2.33 19.17
N ASP A 126 8.91 -1.43 18.69
CA ASP A 126 9.99 -0.79 19.45
C ASP A 126 9.50 0.11 20.62
N ARG A 127 8.21 0.48 20.60
CA ARG A 127 7.54 1.26 21.66
C ARG A 127 7.07 0.42 22.83
N ILE A 128 7.15 -0.90 22.75
CA ILE A 128 6.84 -1.80 23.87
C ILE A 128 7.90 -1.60 24.96
N ILE A 129 7.48 -1.50 26.22
CA ILE A 129 8.42 -1.33 27.35
C ILE A 129 9.45 -2.46 27.34
N GLY A 130 10.73 -2.10 27.33
CA GLY A 130 11.85 -3.03 27.29
C GLY A 130 12.30 -3.46 25.90
N ALA A 131 11.59 -3.06 24.82
CA ALA A 131 11.96 -3.44 23.45
C ALA A 131 13.39 -3.00 23.07
N LYS A 132 13.75 -1.76 23.39
CA LYS A 132 15.09 -1.23 23.08
C LYS A 132 16.22 -1.98 23.78
N ASP A 133 16.01 -2.34 25.07
CA ASP A 133 17.00 -3.10 25.84
C ASP A 133 17.08 -4.57 25.34
N PHE A 134 15.95 -5.15 24.93
CA PHE A 134 15.89 -6.47 24.30
C PHE A 134 16.65 -6.48 22.94
N MET A 135 16.39 -5.49 22.07
CA MET A 135 17.05 -5.38 20.75
C MET A 135 18.58 -5.25 20.83
N ILE A 136 19.14 -4.76 21.93
CA ILE A 136 20.59 -4.65 22.13
C ILE A 136 21.15 -5.74 23.07
N GLY A 137 20.35 -6.76 23.40
CA GLY A 137 20.77 -7.91 24.20
C GLY A 137 21.01 -7.63 25.69
N LYS A 138 20.47 -6.54 26.23
CA LYS A 138 20.53 -6.24 27.69
C LYS A 138 19.49 -7.00 28.51
N GLU A 139 18.40 -7.38 27.88
CA GLU A 139 17.27 -8.09 28.49
C GLU A 139 16.91 -9.29 27.63
N ASP A 140 16.55 -10.40 28.28
CA ASP A 140 16.19 -11.66 27.60
C ASP A 140 14.68 -11.72 27.23
N SER A 141 13.90 -10.71 27.65
CA SER A 141 12.45 -10.70 27.41
C SER A 141 11.88 -9.27 27.34
N LEU A 142 10.72 -9.13 26.69
CA LEU A 142 10.01 -7.86 26.61
C LEU A 142 9.21 -7.60 27.90
N LYS A 143 9.69 -6.68 28.75
CA LYS A 143 9.01 -6.33 30.02
C LYS A 143 7.56 -5.83 29.84
N GLY A 144 7.28 -5.21 28.71
CA GLY A 144 5.96 -4.69 28.36
C GLY A 144 5.01 -5.72 27.76
N LEU A 145 5.47 -6.93 27.47
CA LEU A 145 4.65 -8.02 26.91
C LEU A 145 4.38 -9.06 28.01
N ILE A 146 3.15 -9.08 28.53
CA ILE A 146 2.79 -9.84 29.72
C ILE A 146 1.71 -10.87 29.38
N ILE A 147 1.98 -12.14 29.58
CA ILE A 147 1.00 -13.21 29.53
C ILE A 147 0.33 -13.27 30.91
N SER A 148 -0.96 -12.87 30.99
CA SER A 148 -1.71 -12.84 32.25
C SER A 148 -2.33 -14.19 32.58
N ASN A 149 -2.76 -14.95 31.56
CA ASN A 149 -3.27 -16.32 31.63
C ASN A 149 -3.28 -16.93 30.23
N ASP A 150 -3.80 -18.14 30.07
CA ASP A 150 -3.80 -18.91 28.80
C ASP A 150 -4.57 -18.25 27.64
N SER A 151 -5.34 -17.19 27.90
CA SER A 151 -6.12 -16.47 26.89
C SER A 151 -5.93 -14.95 26.91
N THR A 152 -5.09 -14.42 27.79
CA THR A 152 -4.96 -12.97 27.96
C THR A 152 -3.52 -12.51 27.84
N ILE A 153 -3.27 -11.62 26.91
CA ILE A 153 -1.99 -10.94 26.72
C ILE A 153 -2.17 -9.42 26.96
N VAL A 154 -1.21 -8.83 27.65
CA VAL A 154 -1.16 -7.39 27.91
C VAL A 154 0.11 -6.81 27.28
N ILE A 155 -0.07 -5.74 26.51
CA ILE A 155 1.05 -4.98 25.92
C ILE A 155 1.08 -3.60 26.57
N LYS A 156 2.25 -3.21 27.10
CA LYS A 156 2.48 -1.89 27.68
C LYS A 156 3.49 -1.09 26.86
N LEU A 157 3.13 0.13 26.55
CA LEU A 157 3.97 1.08 25.80
C LEU A 157 4.70 2.03 26.77
N ASP A 158 5.86 2.50 26.36
CA ASP A 158 6.64 3.52 27.07
C ASP A 158 5.90 4.89 27.09
N LYS A 159 5.18 5.22 26.01
CA LYS A 159 4.34 6.41 25.87
C LYS A 159 3.02 6.08 25.17
N PRO A 160 1.97 6.92 25.33
CA PRO A 160 0.77 6.78 24.53
C PRO A 160 1.11 6.85 23.04
N PHE A 161 0.52 5.94 22.27
CA PHE A 161 0.70 5.92 20.82
C PHE A 161 -0.55 5.39 20.14
N ALA A 162 -1.41 6.29 19.68
CA ALA A 162 -2.73 5.96 19.13
C ALA A 162 -2.68 5.00 17.93
N PRO A 163 -1.71 5.09 16.99
CA PRO A 163 -1.63 4.15 15.87
C PRO A 163 -1.20 2.72 16.24
N PHE A 164 -0.76 2.45 17.49
CA PHE A 164 -0.20 1.14 17.84
C PHE A 164 -1.13 -0.03 17.54
N ILE A 165 -2.44 0.13 17.74
CA ILE A 165 -3.41 -0.93 17.46
C ILE A 165 -3.46 -1.26 15.96
N GLN A 166 -3.23 -0.29 15.07
CA GLN A 166 -3.17 -0.49 13.62
C GLN A 166 -1.88 -1.20 13.22
N TYR A 167 -0.76 -0.95 13.92
CA TYR A 167 0.49 -1.68 13.72
C TYR A 167 0.29 -3.18 13.94
N LEU A 168 -0.57 -3.56 14.90
CA LEU A 168 -0.87 -4.98 15.17
C LEU A 168 -1.74 -5.64 14.09
N ALA A 169 -2.25 -4.89 13.12
CA ALA A 169 -2.92 -5.41 11.92
C ALA A 169 -1.97 -5.54 10.72
N MET A 170 -0.72 -5.05 10.82
CA MET A 170 0.22 -5.09 9.71
C MET A 170 0.78 -6.50 9.49
N PRO A 171 0.97 -6.92 8.22
CA PRO A 171 1.44 -8.27 7.88
C PRO A 171 2.74 -8.67 8.58
N ALA A 172 3.64 -7.71 8.78
CA ALA A 172 4.95 -7.95 9.40
C ALA A 172 4.87 -8.47 10.86
N VAL A 173 3.78 -8.18 11.57
CA VAL A 173 3.57 -8.64 12.96
C VAL A 173 2.59 -9.81 13.06
N ALA A 174 2.37 -10.53 11.96
CA ALA A 174 1.56 -11.73 11.93
C ALA A 174 2.11 -12.82 12.87
N ILE A 175 1.22 -13.64 13.40
CA ILE A 175 1.57 -14.69 14.35
C ILE A 175 1.98 -15.94 13.60
N ILE A 176 3.15 -16.46 13.94
CA ILE A 176 3.80 -17.58 13.28
C ILE A 176 3.95 -18.79 14.20
N ASN A 177 3.94 -19.96 13.61
CA ASN A 177 4.34 -21.20 14.27
C ASN A 177 5.86 -21.33 14.18
N ILE A 178 6.57 -21.05 15.26
CA ILE A 178 8.04 -21.14 15.31
C ILE A 178 8.44 -22.56 15.65
N LYS A 179 8.94 -23.29 14.68
CA LYS A 179 9.55 -24.61 14.86
C LYS A 179 11.05 -24.52 14.64
N GLU A 180 11.78 -25.32 15.39
CA GLU A 180 13.22 -25.45 15.20
C GLU A 180 13.52 -26.01 13.80
N ASN A 181 14.49 -25.37 13.12
CA ASN A 181 15.00 -25.78 11.79
C ASN A 181 14.03 -25.69 10.60
N GLU A 182 12.87 -25.02 10.71
CA GLU A 182 12.00 -24.75 9.56
C GLU A 182 12.29 -23.38 8.94
N SER A 183 12.32 -23.32 7.61
CA SER A 183 12.46 -22.08 6.87
C SER A 183 11.09 -21.48 6.59
N LEU A 184 10.70 -20.45 7.35
CA LEU A 184 9.45 -19.71 7.13
C LEU A 184 9.34 -19.10 5.71
N THR A 185 10.47 -18.87 5.06
CA THR A 185 10.50 -18.32 3.71
C THR A 185 9.89 -19.26 2.67
N GLN A 186 10.06 -20.57 2.84
CA GLN A 186 9.62 -21.57 1.86
C GLN A 186 8.47 -22.46 2.35
N THR A 187 8.40 -22.70 3.66
CA THR A 187 7.41 -23.60 4.28
C THR A 187 6.63 -22.87 5.38
N PRO A 188 5.75 -21.93 5.00
CA PRO A 188 5.00 -21.16 5.97
C PRO A 188 3.99 -22.05 6.72
N SER A 189 3.92 -21.90 8.03
CA SER A 189 2.87 -22.47 8.86
C SER A 189 2.18 -21.36 9.65
N GLY A 190 1.15 -20.77 9.04
CA GLY A 190 0.30 -19.76 9.64
C GLY A 190 -1.00 -20.35 10.17
N SER A 191 -1.91 -19.48 10.60
CA SER A 191 -3.28 -19.80 11.00
C SER A 191 -4.33 -19.23 10.05
N GLY A 192 -3.89 -18.58 8.96
CA GLY A 192 -4.76 -17.88 8.02
C GLY A 192 -5.69 -18.76 7.20
N PRO A 193 -6.59 -18.13 6.40
CA PRO A 193 -7.59 -18.83 5.61
C PRO A 193 -7.03 -19.66 4.44
N TRP A 194 -5.79 -19.40 4.06
CA TRP A 194 -5.14 -20.05 2.93
C TRP A 194 -3.84 -20.71 3.36
N LYS A 195 -3.57 -21.90 2.80
CA LYS A 195 -2.35 -22.69 2.99
C LYS A 195 -1.53 -22.70 1.72
N LEU A 196 -0.22 -22.56 1.81
CA LEU A 196 0.67 -22.74 0.67
C LEU A 196 0.64 -24.20 0.21
N GLU A 197 0.33 -24.41 -1.09
CA GLU A 197 0.53 -25.70 -1.76
C GLU A 197 1.83 -25.70 -2.57
N GLN A 198 2.07 -24.64 -3.34
CA GLN A 198 3.22 -24.53 -4.23
C GLN A 198 3.64 -23.06 -4.39
N TRP A 199 4.92 -22.83 -4.47
CA TRP A 199 5.51 -21.56 -4.91
C TRP A 199 6.65 -21.85 -5.88
N GLU A 200 6.46 -21.48 -7.13
CA GLU A 200 7.47 -21.45 -8.17
C GLU A 200 7.94 -20.01 -8.37
N ARG A 201 9.20 -19.77 -8.09
CA ARG A 201 9.78 -18.42 -8.21
C ARG A 201 9.58 -17.87 -9.62
N ASP A 202 9.13 -16.61 -9.69
CA ASP A 202 8.82 -15.89 -10.93
C ASP A 202 7.80 -16.62 -11.84
N GLY A 203 7.14 -17.63 -11.33
CA GLY A 203 6.13 -18.43 -12.01
C GLY A 203 4.74 -18.24 -11.41
N GLU A 204 4.45 -18.98 -10.34
CA GLU A 204 3.13 -18.92 -9.70
C GLU A 204 3.16 -19.28 -8.21
N ILE A 205 2.15 -18.81 -7.49
CA ILE A 205 1.84 -19.21 -6.11
C ILE A 205 0.49 -19.92 -6.13
N ILE A 206 0.42 -21.13 -5.58
CA ILE A 206 -0.82 -21.88 -5.42
C ILE A 206 -1.11 -22.00 -3.93
N LEU A 207 -2.30 -21.54 -3.55
CA LEU A 207 -2.82 -21.64 -2.20
C LEU A 207 -4.07 -22.52 -2.18
N SER A 208 -4.21 -23.37 -1.17
CA SER A 208 -5.44 -24.10 -0.89
C SER A 208 -6.19 -23.51 0.30
N ARG A 209 -7.50 -23.66 0.30
CA ARG A 209 -8.34 -23.24 1.40
C ARG A 209 -7.99 -23.99 2.69
N ASN A 210 -7.91 -23.25 3.82
CA ASN A 210 -7.77 -23.86 5.13
C ASN A 210 -9.13 -24.33 5.66
N GLU A 211 -9.41 -25.62 5.52
CA GLU A 211 -10.69 -26.23 5.96
C GLU A 211 -10.93 -26.15 7.49
N LYS A 212 -9.88 -25.86 8.27
CA LYS A 212 -9.95 -25.70 9.74
C LYS A 212 -9.82 -24.25 10.17
N TYR A 213 -10.03 -23.29 9.25
CA TYR A 213 -9.96 -21.90 9.60
C TYR A 213 -11.01 -21.54 10.66
N TRP A 214 -10.61 -20.76 11.65
CA TRP A 214 -11.43 -20.45 12.83
C TRP A 214 -12.61 -19.49 12.54
N ASP A 215 -12.54 -18.74 11.44
CA ASP A 215 -13.60 -17.86 10.92
C ASP A 215 -14.29 -18.53 9.72
N ASN A 216 -15.04 -17.77 8.94
CA ASN A 216 -15.70 -18.28 7.75
C ASN A 216 -14.70 -18.86 6.74
N HIS A 217 -15.06 -19.95 6.09
CA HIS A 217 -14.23 -20.55 5.04
C HIS A 217 -14.39 -19.80 3.72
N SER A 218 -13.29 -19.73 2.95
CA SER A 218 -13.39 -19.31 1.55
C SER A 218 -14.34 -20.22 0.78
N LYS A 219 -15.10 -19.64 -0.13
CA LYS A 219 -16.02 -20.39 -1.00
C LYS A 219 -15.30 -21.09 -2.17
N THR A 220 -14.16 -20.55 -2.59
CA THR A 220 -13.26 -21.19 -3.56
C THR A 220 -12.31 -22.16 -2.87
N GLU A 221 -11.94 -23.26 -3.54
CA GLU A 221 -11.08 -24.31 -2.96
C GLU A 221 -9.59 -23.96 -3.08
N ARG A 222 -9.21 -23.26 -4.16
CA ARG A 222 -7.84 -22.87 -4.50
C ARG A 222 -7.74 -21.46 -4.99
N MET A 223 -6.56 -20.86 -4.82
CA MET A 223 -6.17 -19.61 -5.43
C MET A 223 -4.85 -19.81 -6.16
N ARG A 224 -4.79 -19.42 -7.42
CA ARG A 224 -3.58 -19.37 -8.24
C ARG A 224 -3.23 -17.91 -8.51
N ILE A 225 -2.03 -17.51 -8.14
CA ILE A 225 -1.51 -16.17 -8.37
C ILE A 225 -0.34 -16.33 -9.34
N ARG A 226 -0.52 -15.89 -10.57
CA ARG A 226 0.51 -15.96 -11.61
C ARG A 226 1.43 -14.75 -11.51
N ILE A 227 2.71 -14.95 -11.74
CA ILE A 227 3.68 -13.85 -11.82
C ILE A 227 3.83 -13.48 -13.29
N LEU A 228 3.26 -12.34 -13.66
CA LEU A 228 3.24 -11.82 -15.04
C LEU A 228 3.78 -10.38 -15.01
N SER A 229 5.09 -10.24 -15.28
CA SER A 229 5.80 -8.96 -15.16
C SER A 229 5.32 -7.92 -16.17
N GLU A 230 4.96 -8.38 -17.37
CA GLU A 230 4.45 -7.51 -18.42
C GLU A 230 2.94 -7.28 -18.24
N VAL A 231 2.55 -6.04 -17.99
CA VAL A 231 1.18 -5.64 -17.71
C VAL A 231 0.25 -5.97 -18.89
N MET A 232 0.70 -5.77 -20.11
CA MET A 232 -0.05 -6.14 -21.33
C MET A 232 -0.30 -7.65 -21.43
N THR A 233 0.58 -8.48 -20.86
CA THR A 233 0.38 -9.93 -20.77
C THR A 233 -0.77 -10.26 -19.81
N GLN A 234 -0.93 -9.51 -18.71
CA GLN A 234 -2.06 -9.71 -17.79
C GLN A 234 -3.39 -9.40 -18.50
N SER A 235 -3.47 -8.31 -19.27
CA SER A 235 -4.64 -7.95 -20.09
C SER A 235 -4.97 -9.05 -21.10
N ALA A 236 -3.98 -9.54 -21.85
CA ALA A 236 -4.17 -10.62 -22.84
C ALA A 236 -4.61 -11.94 -22.20
N GLU A 237 -4.05 -12.32 -21.04
CA GLU A 237 -4.43 -13.52 -20.28
C GLU A 237 -5.84 -13.39 -19.71
N PHE A 238 -6.22 -12.20 -19.25
CA PHE A 238 -7.59 -11.94 -18.84
C PHE A 238 -8.54 -12.06 -20.04
N GLU A 239 -8.24 -11.47 -21.18
CA GLU A 239 -9.04 -11.57 -22.39
C GLU A 239 -9.19 -13.03 -22.86
N ALA A 240 -8.14 -13.82 -22.78
CA ALA A 240 -8.14 -15.25 -23.11
C ALA A 240 -8.86 -16.15 -22.08
N GLY A 241 -9.38 -15.59 -20.96
CA GLY A 241 -10.07 -16.36 -19.91
C GLY A 241 -9.14 -17.14 -18.99
N SER A 242 -7.86 -16.81 -18.96
CA SER A 242 -6.86 -17.44 -18.09
C SER A 242 -6.74 -16.76 -16.73
N LEU A 243 -7.19 -15.51 -16.62
CA LEU A 243 -7.34 -14.79 -15.35
C LEU A 243 -8.82 -14.54 -15.07
N ASP A 244 -9.19 -14.58 -13.81
CA ASP A 244 -10.54 -14.28 -13.32
C ASP A 244 -10.71 -12.82 -12.90
N ILE A 245 -9.62 -12.20 -12.46
CA ILE A 245 -9.56 -10.81 -11.99
C ILE A 245 -8.39 -10.14 -12.70
N LEU A 246 -8.64 -8.95 -13.24
CA LEU A 246 -7.64 -8.06 -13.82
C LEU A 246 -7.62 -6.74 -13.05
N GLU A 247 -6.45 -6.32 -12.61
CA GLU A 247 -6.17 -4.94 -12.26
C GLU A 247 -5.89 -4.20 -13.57
N VAL A 248 -6.80 -3.27 -13.97
CA VAL A 248 -6.73 -2.63 -15.29
C VAL A 248 -5.48 -1.76 -15.37
N PRO A 249 -4.63 -1.99 -16.38
CA PRO A 249 -3.47 -1.13 -16.60
C PRO A 249 -3.87 0.31 -16.89
N GLN A 250 -3.04 1.24 -16.47
CA GLN A 250 -3.23 2.64 -16.79
C GLN A 250 -3.20 2.85 -18.32
N GLY A 251 -4.16 3.64 -18.83
CA GLY A 251 -4.32 3.90 -20.25
C GLY A 251 -5.12 2.85 -21.02
N GLU A 252 -5.56 1.76 -20.37
CA GLU A 252 -6.37 0.72 -21.04
C GLU A 252 -7.87 0.82 -20.76
N MET A 253 -8.33 1.73 -19.92
CA MET A 253 -9.75 1.83 -19.55
C MET A 253 -10.66 2.00 -20.77
N GLU A 254 -10.25 2.81 -21.77
CA GLU A 254 -11.07 3.02 -22.97
C GLU A 254 -11.21 1.73 -23.81
N TYR A 255 -10.16 0.90 -23.83
CA TYR A 255 -10.23 -0.42 -24.46
C TYR A 255 -11.24 -1.32 -23.73
N TRP A 256 -11.20 -1.36 -22.39
CA TRP A 256 -12.05 -2.26 -21.61
C TRP A 256 -13.52 -1.83 -21.53
N LYS A 257 -13.85 -0.55 -21.70
CA LYS A 257 -15.22 -0.04 -21.72
C LYS A 257 -16.12 -0.64 -22.82
N GLN A 258 -15.52 -1.17 -23.89
CA GLN A 258 -16.27 -1.82 -24.97
C GLN A 258 -16.82 -3.21 -24.59
N TYR A 259 -16.36 -3.78 -23.47
CA TYR A 259 -16.76 -5.08 -22.97
C TYR A 259 -17.64 -4.96 -21.73
N SER A 260 -18.54 -5.93 -21.54
CA SER A 260 -19.48 -5.96 -20.40
C SER A 260 -18.91 -6.77 -19.23
N TYR A 261 -17.71 -6.43 -18.77
CA TYR A 261 -17.16 -7.00 -17.54
C TYR A 261 -17.68 -6.30 -16.29
N ASN A 262 -17.65 -7.00 -15.16
CA ASN A 262 -17.95 -6.40 -13.87
C ASN A 262 -16.80 -5.49 -13.47
N GLN A 263 -17.06 -4.20 -13.38
CA GLN A 263 -16.06 -3.19 -13.01
C GLN A 263 -16.22 -2.81 -11.54
N LEU A 264 -15.08 -2.74 -10.83
CA LEU A 264 -14.99 -2.34 -9.43
C LEU A 264 -13.85 -1.33 -9.27
N ASP A 265 -14.19 -0.12 -8.88
CA ASP A 265 -13.23 0.94 -8.65
C ASP A 265 -12.90 1.07 -7.16
N VAL A 266 -11.64 1.34 -6.84
CA VAL A 266 -11.17 1.61 -5.50
C VAL A 266 -10.26 2.82 -5.49
N ASP A 267 -10.51 3.76 -4.60
CA ASP A 267 -9.62 4.87 -4.34
C ASP A 267 -8.46 4.40 -3.45
N GLU A 268 -7.24 4.54 -3.94
CA GLU A 268 -6.03 4.11 -3.23
C GLU A 268 -5.68 5.06 -2.08
N LEU A 269 -5.14 4.51 -1.01
CA LEU A 269 -4.56 5.31 0.07
C LEU A 269 -3.13 5.73 -0.29
N ASN A 270 -3.00 6.59 -1.28
CA ASN A 270 -1.70 7.06 -1.77
C ASN A 270 -1.69 8.57 -2.06
N ILE A 271 -0.54 9.09 -2.39
CA ILE A 271 -0.33 10.44 -2.94
C ILE A 271 0.83 10.41 -3.93
N TRP A 272 0.62 10.96 -5.12
CA TRP A 272 1.67 11.28 -6.08
C TRP A 272 2.05 12.75 -5.94
N TYR A 273 3.34 13.05 -5.93
CA TYR A 273 3.82 14.39 -5.68
C TYR A 273 5.18 14.70 -6.32
N ILE A 274 5.46 15.99 -6.50
CA ILE A 274 6.82 16.48 -6.73
C ILE A 274 7.33 17.03 -5.41
N GLY A 275 8.33 16.38 -4.81
CA GLY A 275 9.00 16.89 -3.62
C GLY A 275 9.96 18.02 -3.97
N MET A 276 9.99 19.05 -3.13
CA MET A 276 10.85 20.22 -3.28
C MET A 276 11.86 20.30 -2.14
N ASN A 277 13.13 20.59 -2.42
CA ASN A 277 14.14 20.75 -1.38
C ASN A 277 13.98 22.10 -0.67
N CYS A 278 13.23 22.10 0.44
CA CYS A 278 12.87 23.30 1.18
C CYS A 278 14.05 23.98 1.92
N SER A 279 15.23 23.37 1.98
CA SER A 279 16.35 23.89 2.76
C SER A 279 17.23 24.88 2.02
N ARG A 280 17.08 25.03 0.71
CA ARG A 280 17.95 25.87 -0.12
C ARG A 280 17.21 26.68 -1.16
N SER A 281 17.83 27.80 -1.56
CA SER A 281 17.33 28.62 -2.67
C SER A 281 17.26 27.80 -3.96
N PRO A 282 16.19 27.97 -4.79
CA PRO A 282 15.11 28.94 -4.58
C PRO A 282 13.92 28.35 -3.78
N PHE A 283 13.90 27.05 -3.48
CA PHE A 283 12.76 26.34 -2.88
C PHE A 283 12.60 26.54 -1.36
N ASN A 284 13.50 27.28 -0.70
CA ASN A 284 13.29 27.77 0.66
C ASN A 284 12.23 28.89 0.75
N ASP A 285 11.88 29.53 -0.38
CA ASP A 285 10.78 30.50 -0.44
C ASP A 285 9.44 29.82 -0.69
N VAL A 286 8.52 29.97 0.26
CA VAL A 286 7.17 29.38 0.17
C VAL A 286 6.36 29.93 -1.00
N ARG A 287 6.60 31.18 -1.42
CA ARG A 287 5.91 31.80 -2.55
C ARG A 287 6.23 31.06 -3.85
N LEU A 288 7.50 30.67 -4.04
CA LEU A 288 7.90 29.86 -5.18
C LEU A 288 7.23 28.48 -5.13
N ARG A 289 7.24 27.80 -3.97
CA ARG A 289 6.63 26.48 -3.83
C ARG A 289 5.11 26.51 -4.12
N ARG A 290 4.43 27.56 -3.68
CA ARG A 290 3.01 27.79 -4.03
C ARG A 290 2.82 28.09 -5.51
N ALA A 291 3.72 28.85 -6.13
CA ALA A 291 3.68 29.11 -7.57
C ALA A 291 3.77 27.80 -8.38
N MET A 292 4.66 26.87 -7.99
CA MET A 292 4.78 25.55 -8.60
C MET A 292 3.46 24.77 -8.57
N ASN A 293 2.68 24.88 -7.49
CA ASN A 293 1.36 24.23 -7.37
C ASN A 293 0.30 24.90 -8.25
N TYR A 294 0.20 26.25 -8.24
CA TYR A 294 -0.79 26.99 -9.05
C TYR A 294 -0.56 26.90 -10.56
N ALA A 295 0.68 26.57 -10.98
CA ALA A 295 1.05 26.50 -12.38
C ALA A 295 0.55 25.25 -13.13
N ILE A 296 0.13 24.20 -12.43
CA ILE A 296 -0.21 22.90 -13.01
C ILE A 296 -1.71 22.71 -13.17
N ASP A 297 -2.15 22.40 -14.41
CA ASP A 297 -3.51 21.99 -14.72
C ASP A 297 -3.71 20.48 -14.44
N ARG A 298 -3.82 20.13 -13.15
CA ARG A 298 -3.93 18.75 -12.68
C ARG A 298 -5.22 18.06 -13.16
N GLU A 299 -6.33 18.80 -13.24
CA GLU A 299 -7.60 18.28 -13.73
C GLU A 299 -7.47 17.79 -15.16
N LYS A 300 -6.85 18.60 -16.01
CA LYS A 300 -6.61 18.25 -17.41
C LYS A 300 -5.71 17.03 -17.54
N ILE A 301 -4.64 16.97 -16.75
CA ILE A 301 -3.71 15.81 -16.73
C ILE A 301 -4.46 14.55 -16.31
N ILE A 302 -5.23 14.59 -15.23
CA ILE A 302 -6.02 13.46 -14.75
C ILE A 302 -7.02 12.99 -15.82
N HIS A 303 -7.72 13.93 -16.44
CA HIS A 303 -8.75 13.58 -17.42
C HIS A 303 -8.18 13.01 -18.72
N ILE A 304 -7.08 13.60 -19.23
CA ILE A 304 -6.55 13.25 -20.56
C ILE A 304 -5.48 12.16 -20.50
N LEU A 305 -4.58 12.21 -19.52
CA LEU A 305 -3.41 11.34 -19.45
C LEU A 305 -3.56 10.18 -18.47
N LEU A 306 -4.49 10.29 -17.51
CA LEU A 306 -4.76 9.26 -16.51
C LEU A 306 -6.14 8.62 -16.69
N ASP A 307 -6.84 8.83 -17.80
CA ASP A 307 -8.19 8.28 -18.07
C ASP A 307 -9.19 8.48 -16.91
N SER A 308 -9.06 9.58 -16.17
CA SER A 308 -9.82 9.87 -14.94
C SER A 308 -9.59 8.84 -13.81
N SER A 309 -8.48 8.08 -13.84
CA SER A 309 -8.12 7.09 -12.82
C SER A 309 -7.39 7.71 -11.61
N ALA A 310 -7.75 8.94 -11.25
CA ALA A 310 -7.20 9.61 -10.09
C ALA A 310 -8.16 10.69 -9.55
N THR A 311 -7.96 11.07 -8.28
CA THR A 311 -8.65 12.19 -7.61
C THR A 311 -7.64 13.28 -7.28
N LEU A 312 -7.99 14.55 -7.47
CA LEU A 312 -7.13 15.69 -7.16
C LEU A 312 -6.69 15.67 -5.70
N ALA A 313 -5.40 15.89 -5.47
CA ALA A 313 -4.87 16.04 -4.13
C ALA A 313 -5.09 17.47 -3.61
N ASN A 314 -5.74 17.57 -2.43
CA ASN A 314 -5.95 18.82 -1.71
C ASN A 314 -5.02 18.97 -0.49
N GLY A 315 -3.84 18.41 -0.58
CA GLY A 315 -2.84 18.28 0.47
C GLY A 315 -2.25 16.88 0.46
N PRO A 316 -1.48 16.49 1.48
CA PRO A 316 -0.80 15.19 1.48
C PRO A 316 -1.72 13.99 1.73
N LEU A 317 -2.90 14.18 2.36
CA LEU A 317 -3.74 13.06 2.78
C LEU A 317 -4.82 12.73 1.76
N PRO A 318 -5.04 11.42 1.48
CA PRO A 318 -6.20 10.96 0.73
C PRO A 318 -7.52 11.35 1.42
N PRO A 319 -8.57 11.67 0.64
CA PRO A 319 -9.87 12.10 1.18
C PRO A 319 -10.48 11.11 2.19
N GLN A 320 -10.25 9.80 2.02
CA GLN A 320 -10.76 8.74 2.89
C GLN A 320 -10.24 8.83 4.33
N LEU A 321 -9.10 9.49 4.53
CA LEU A 321 -8.49 9.69 5.85
C LEU A 321 -8.87 11.02 6.51
N LEU A 322 -9.66 11.84 5.82
CA LEU A 322 -10.14 13.13 6.30
C LEU A 322 -11.62 13.04 6.65
N HIS A 323 -12.02 13.59 7.79
CA HIS A 323 -13.44 13.67 8.16
C HIS A 323 -14.19 14.68 7.25
N GLU A 324 -13.52 15.75 6.86
CA GLU A 324 -14.02 16.75 5.92
C GLU A 324 -12.92 17.10 4.92
N VAL A 325 -13.23 17.00 3.65
CA VAL A 325 -12.37 17.48 2.56
C VAL A 325 -12.69 18.95 2.40
N GLY A 326 -11.78 19.82 2.83
CA GLY A 326 -11.93 21.27 2.68
C GLY A 326 -11.98 21.74 1.22
N GLU A 327 -12.11 23.07 1.02
CA GLU A 327 -12.00 23.68 -0.31
C GLU A 327 -10.65 23.36 -0.95
N MET A 328 -10.60 23.31 -2.31
CA MET A 328 -9.39 23.04 -3.06
C MET A 328 -8.33 24.11 -2.77
N HIS A 329 -7.17 23.67 -2.27
CA HIS A 329 -6.11 24.55 -1.83
C HIS A 329 -5.38 25.24 -3.00
N TYR A 330 -5.14 24.48 -4.08
CA TYR A 330 -4.46 24.96 -5.28
C TYR A 330 -5.27 24.62 -6.54
N GLU A 331 -6.11 25.55 -6.99
CA GLU A 331 -6.72 25.50 -8.33
C GLU A 331 -5.71 25.98 -9.38
N TYR A 332 -5.81 25.48 -10.62
CA TYR A 332 -4.98 25.93 -11.72
C TYR A 332 -5.13 27.43 -11.95
N ASN A 333 -4.08 28.19 -11.70
CA ASN A 333 -4.07 29.64 -11.85
C ASN A 333 -2.67 30.16 -12.25
N PRO A 334 -2.32 30.09 -13.55
CA PRO A 334 -1.01 30.52 -14.01
C PRO A 334 -0.73 32.00 -13.75
N ASN A 335 -1.75 32.87 -13.73
CA ASN A 335 -1.57 34.27 -13.39
C ASN A 335 -1.15 34.47 -11.94
N ARG A 336 -1.74 33.69 -11.02
CA ARG A 336 -1.32 33.70 -9.60
C ARG A 336 0.09 33.13 -9.43
N ALA A 337 0.45 32.10 -10.18
CA ALA A 337 1.81 31.58 -10.20
C ALA A 337 2.82 32.64 -10.63
N ILE A 338 2.59 33.34 -11.75
CA ILE A 338 3.45 34.43 -12.25
C ILE A 338 3.56 35.55 -11.20
N GLN A 339 2.45 35.92 -10.57
CA GLN A 339 2.46 36.93 -9.50
C GLN A 339 3.37 36.52 -8.34
N LEU A 340 3.24 35.29 -7.85
CA LEU A 340 4.05 34.76 -6.74
C LEU A 340 5.53 34.64 -7.09
N LEU A 341 5.86 34.29 -8.34
CA LEU A 341 7.24 34.28 -8.84
C LEU A 341 7.85 35.69 -8.78
N LYS A 342 7.13 36.71 -9.27
CA LYS A 342 7.57 38.10 -9.18
C LYS A 342 7.73 38.59 -7.74
N GLU A 343 6.78 38.28 -6.85
CA GLU A 343 6.85 38.57 -5.43
C GLU A 343 8.07 37.91 -4.76
N ALA A 344 8.49 36.75 -5.25
CA ALA A 344 9.67 36.01 -4.80
C ALA A 344 10.99 36.51 -5.45
N GLY A 345 10.93 37.47 -6.39
CA GLY A 345 12.10 38.07 -7.05
C GLY A 345 12.54 37.35 -8.31
N PHE A 346 11.67 36.49 -8.92
CA PHE A 346 11.93 35.83 -10.18
C PHE A 346 11.20 36.56 -11.32
N ASP A 347 11.86 37.53 -11.90
CA ASP A 347 11.36 38.29 -13.07
C ASP A 347 11.78 37.67 -14.40
N ASN A 348 12.71 36.71 -14.38
CA ASN A 348 13.23 35.95 -15.51
C ASN A 348 13.00 34.46 -15.29
N ASP A 349 13.26 33.62 -16.33
CA ASP A 349 13.11 32.20 -16.28
C ASP A 349 13.91 31.57 -15.11
N LEU A 350 13.20 30.73 -14.36
CA LEU A 350 13.80 29.91 -13.30
C LEU A 350 14.16 28.54 -13.90
N HIS A 351 15.45 28.21 -13.89
CA HIS A 351 15.92 26.89 -14.32
C HIS A 351 16.12 25.95 -13.12
N THR A 352 15.59 24.73 -13.22
CA THR A 352 15.71 23.70 -12.19
C THR A 352 15.70 22.29 -12.78
N GLU A 353 16.02 21.29 -11.97
CA GLU A 353 16.08 19.88 -12.41
C GLU A 353 15.06 19.03 -11.62
N LEU A 354 14.29 18.22 -12.35
CA LEU A 354 13.38 17.21 -11.79
C LEU A 354 14.01 15.82 -11.93
N TYR A 355 14.33 15.20 -10.81
CA TYR A 355 14.85 13.84 -10.77
C TYR A 355 13.72 12.82 -10.77
N VAL A 356 13.82 11.80 -11.61
CA VAL A 356 12.83 10.73 -11.76
C VAL A 356 13.51 9.36 -11.86
N ALA A 357 12.84 8.32 -11.39
CA ALA A 357 13.30 6.95 -11.60
C ALA A 357 13.17 6.56 -13.09
N GLY A 358 14.17 5.88 -13.63
CA GLY A 358 14.10 5.29 -14.95
C GLY A 358 13.04 4.21 -15.06
N GLY A 359 12.44 4.04 -16.23
CA GLY A 359 11.34 3.07 -16.44
C GLY A 359 9.97 3.58 -16.00
N SER A 360 9.84 4.87 -15.66
CA SER A 360 8.54 5.46 -15.37
C SER A 360 7.64 5.44 -16.61
N GLU A 361 6.55 4.68 -16.55
CA GLU A 361 5.47 4.67 -17.55
C GLU A 361 4.77 6.04 -17.66
N MET A 362 4.95 6.88 -16.63
CA MET A 362 4.35 8.21 -16.48
C MET A 362 5.12 9.33 -17.20
N PHE A 363 6.00 9.01 -18.14
CA PHE A 363 6.86 10.03 -18.74
C PHE A 363 6.07 11.14 -19.44
N HIS A 364 5.02 10.81 -20.17
CA HIS A 364 4.13 11.77 -20.82
C HIS A 364 3.44 12.73 -19.82
N VAL A 365 3.17 12.26 -18.60
CA VAL A 365 2.67 13.09 -17.51
C VAL A 365 3.73 14.08 -17.04
N LEU A 366 4.97 13.63 -16.88
CA LEU A 366 6.09 14.50 -16.49
C LEU A 366 6.35 15.59 -17.54
N GLU A 367 6.23 15.28 -18.83
CA GLU A 367 6.31 16.26 -19.93
C GLU A 367 5.15 17.27 -19.86
N ALA A 368 3.95 16.83 -19.51
CA ALA A 368 2.82 17.75 -19.33
C ALA A 368 3.05 18.70 -18.16
N LEU A 369 3.56 18.22 -17.01
CA LEU A 369 3.95 19.07 -15.88
C LEU A 369 5.03 20.08 -16.30
N GLN A 370 6.07 19.63 -17.02
CA GLN A 370 7.13 20.49 -17.56
C GLN A 370 6.56 21.60 -18.44
N SER A 371 5.65 21.24 -19.36
CA SER A 371 5.01 22.21 -20.26
C SER A 371 4.15 23.25 -19.51
N ASP A 372 3.47 22.86 -18.43
CA ASP A 372 2.68 23.79 -17.64
C ASP A 372 3.57 24.78 -16.86
N TRP A 373 4.68 24.33 -16.28
CA TRP A 373 5.66 25.19 -15.64
C TRP A 373 6.33 26.18 -16.61
N GLU A 374 6.65 25.73 -17.83
CA GLU A 374 7.25 26.58 -18.88
C GLU A 374 6.37 27.79 -19.20
N LYS A 375 5.02 27.64 -19.23
CA LYS A 375 4.07 28.73 -19.48
C LYS A 375 4.16 29.89 -18.47
N VAL A 376 4.70 29.62 -17.28
CA VAL A 376 4.86 30.64 -16.22
C VAL A 376 6.33 31.04 -16.02
N GLY A 377 7.26 30.61 -16.86
CA GLY A 377 8.68 30.95 -16.80
C GLY A 377 9.48 30.03 -15.85
N ILE A 378 9.03 28.81 -15.61
CA ILE A 378 9.80 27.80 -14.85
C ILE A 378 10.25 26.71 -15.83
N ILE A 379 11.54 26.68 -16.11
CA ILE A 379 12.17 25.72 -17.03
C ILE A 379 12.70 24.53 -16.22
N VAL A 380 12.13 23.37 -16.44
CA VAL A 380 12.44 22.15 -15.69
C VAL A 380 13.13 21.13 -16.60
N ASP A 381 14.35 20.72 -16.24
CA ASP A 381 15.08 19.65 -16.94
C ASP A 381 14.84 18.31 -16.25
N ILE A 382 14.27 17.33 -16.96
CA ILE A 382 13.98 16.00 -16.41
C ILE A 382 15.25 15.13 -16.45
N LYS A 383 15.71 14.67 -15.27
CA LYS A 383 16.88 13.82 -15.08
C LYS A 383 16.45 12.40 -14.68
N ARG A 384 16.68 11.45 -15.58
CA ARG A 384 16.38 10.03 -15.35
C ARG A 384 17.58 9.29 -14.77
N SER A 385 17.34 8.39 -13.82
CA SER A 385 18.35 7.49 -13.29
C SER A 385 17.74 6.16 -12.86
N ASP A 386 18.59 5.12 -12.71
CA ASP A 386 18.16 3.87 -12.08
C ASP A 386 17.55 4.11 -10.69
N TRP A 387 16.61 3.25 -10.29
CA TRP A 387 15.88 3.36 -9.03
C TRP A 387 16.77 3.50 -7.80
N ASN A 388 17.86 2.74 -7.70
CA ASN A 388 18.76 2.80 -6.54
C ASN A 388 19.57 4.09 -6.53
N VAL A 389 20.00 4.56 -7.69
CA VAL A 389 20.70 5.85 -7.85
C VAL A 389 19.74 7.00 -7.53
N PHE A 390 18.51 6.95 -8.03
CA PHE A 390 17.47 7.91 -7.72
C PHE A 390 17.19 7.99 -6.21
N LYS A 391 16.87 6.86 -5.57
CA LYS A 391 16.61 6.82 -4.11
C LYS A 391 17.77 7.38 -3.28
N THR A 392 19.00 7.02 -3.66
CA THR A 392 20.19 7.51 -2.97
C THR A 392 20.33 9.02 -3.12
N SER A 393 20.16 9.55 -4.33
CA SER A 393 20.24 10.99 -4.61
C SER A 393 19.18 11.78 -3.82
N VAL A 394 17.93 11.30 -3.79
CA VAL A 394 16.84 11.92 -3.03
C VAL A 394 17.13 11.89 -1.52
N ARG A 395 17.58 10.76 -0.99
CA ARG A 395 17.96 10.64 0.44
C ARG A 395 19.09 11.60 0.83
N GLU A 396 20.07 11.78 -0.05
CA GLU A 396 21.19 12.71 0.16
C GLU A 396 20.77 14.17 -0.03
N GLY A 397 19.55 14.44 -0.55
CA GLY A 397 19.03 15.78 -0.81
C GLY A 397 19.72 16.47 -1.99
N LYS A 398 20.21 15.70 -2.97
CA LYS A 398 20.86 16.23 -4.17
C LYS A 398 19.90 17.01 -5.08
N PRO A 399 18.70 16.44 -5.44
CA PRO A 399 17.80 17.11 -6.34
C PRO A 399 17.10 18.31 -5.70
N ASP A 400 16.76 19.28 -6.52
CA ASP A 400 15.86 20.35 -6.14
C ASP A 400 14.41 19.89 -6.18
N LEU A 401 14.06 19.14 -7.25
CA LEU A 401 12.77 18.53 -7.42
C LEU A 401 12.92 17.01 -7.66
N TYR A 402 11.98 16.23 -7.14
CA TYR A 402 11.91 14.80 -7.40
C TYR A 402 10.47 14.32 -7.47
N TYR A 403 10.17 13.42 -8.42
CA TYR A 403 8.86 12.78 -8.57
C TYR A 403 8.80 11.49 -7.78
N LEU A 404 7.81 11.36 -6.90
CA LEU A 404 7.65 10.19 -6.03
C LEU A 404 6.19 10.03 -5.61
N ASP A 405 5.90 8.88 -5.03
CA ASP A 405 4.64 8.52 -4.43
C ASP A 405 4.81 8.09 -2.97
N TRP A 406 3.70 7.99 -2.27
CA TRP A 406 3.57 7.35 -0.96
C TRP A 406 2.29 6.55 -0.90
N PHE A 407 2.40 5.27 -0.55
CA PHE A 407 1.27 4.40 -0.25
C PHE A 407 1.18 4.17 1.25
N ALA A 408 -0.04 4.20 1.79
CA ALA A 408 -0.25 3.96 3.21
C ALA A 408 0.09 2.51 3.60
N ASP A 409 0.84 2.36 4.67
CA ASP A 409 1.05 1.07 5.32
C ASP A 409 -0.17 0.65 6.16
N TYR A 410 -0.88 1.63 6.72
CA TYR A 410 -2.10 1.48 7.50
C TYR A 410 -3.01 2.72 7.31
N PRO A 411 -4.35 2.58 7.45
CA PRO A 411 -5.29 3.63 7.11
C PRO A 411 -5.41 4.69 8.22
N ASP A 412 -4.38 5.50 8.37
CA ASP A 412 -4.32 6.60 9.34
C ASP A 412 -3.59 7.81 8.77
N GLY A 413 -4.11 9.01 9.01
CA GLY A 413 -3.45 10.26 8.59
C GLY A 413 -2.05 10.44 9.17
N GLU A 414 -1.76 9.82 10.30
CA GLU A 414 -0.42 9.82 10.91
C GLU A 414 0.62 9.13 10.02
N ASN A 415 0.23 8.10 9.25
CA ASN A 415 1.12 7.41 8.30
C ASN A 415 1.60 8.30 7.14
N PHE A 416 0.92 9.39 6.87
CA PHE A 416 1.36 10.42 5.92
C PHE A 416 2.07 11.57 6.64
N LEU A 417 1.56 12.00 7.80
CA LEU A 417 2.05 13.20 8.46
C LEU A 417 3.40 12.99 9.14
N TYR A 418 3.53 11.95 9.97
CA TYR A 418 4.74 11.73 10.76
C TYR A 418 5.96 11.35 9.90
N PRO A 419 5.92 10.29 9.08
CA PRO A 419 7.09 9.88 8.32
C PRO A 419 7.49 10.84 7.21
N LEU A 420 6.59 11.74 6.78
CA LEU A 420 6.83 12.61 5.62
C LEU A 420 7.06 14.08 5.96
N PHE A 421 6.53 14.56 7.10
CA PHE A 421 6.57 15.99 7.43
C PHE A 421 7.09 16.32 8.83
N HIS A 422 7.29 15.33 9.72
CA HIS A 422 7.88 15.62 11.02
C HIS A 422 9.40 15.82 10.90
N SER A 423 9.94 16.95 11.36
CA SER A 423 11.32 17.39 11.10
C SER A 423 12.43 16.44 11.62
N LYS A 424 12.12 15.55 12.59
CA LYS A 424 13.05 14.56 13.12
C LYS A 424 13.08 13.27 12.30
N GLU A 425 12.10 13.06 11.41
CA GLU A 425 12.01 11.82 10.64
C GLU A 425 12.95 11.78 9.44
N SER A 426 13.44 10.59 9.12
CA SER A 426 14.39 10.41 8.03
C SER A 426 13.77 10.66 6.66
N MET A 427 12.46 10.43 6.53
CA MET A 427 11.74 10.64 5.26
C MET A 427 11.60 12.11 4.91
N THR A 428 11.39 12.99 5.89
CA THR A 428 11.35 14.44 5.66
C THR A 428 12.67 15.02 5.20
N LYS A 429 13.77 14.31 5.49
CA LYS A 429 15.08 14.73 4.98
C LYS A 429 15.17 14.70 3.46
N ARG A 430 14.24 14.07 2.77
CA ARG A 430 14.15 14.11 1.30
C ARG A 430 13.82 15.51 0.81
N ASN A 431 12.79 16.16 1.38
CA ASN A 431 12.38 17.52 1.04
C ASN A 431 12.99 18.59 1.96
N ARG A 432 13.69 18.18 3.04
CA ARG A 432 14.32 19.07 4.04
C ARG A 432 13.33 20.08 4.64
N PHE A 433 12.06 19.76 4.65
CA PHE A 433 11.04 20.56 5.29
C PHE A 433 11.16 20.49 6.82
N SER A 434 10.90 21.59 7.49
CA SER A 434 10.89 21.67 8.96
C SER A 434 9.98 22.81 9.38
N ASP A 435 8.98 22.49 10.20
CA ASP A 435 8.06 23.43 10.80
C ASP A 435 7.72 22.97 12.23
N PRO A 436 8.18 23.70 13.27
CA PRO A 436 7.95 23.32 14.66
C PRO A 436 6.48 23.29 15.08
N GLU A 437 5.60 24.09 14.47
CA GLU A 437 4.16 24.09 14.78
C GLU A 437 3.51 22.83 14.25
N ILE A 438 3.88 22.39 13.04
CA ILE A 438 3.44 21.13 12.43
C ILE A 438 3.97 19.95 13.25
N ASP A 439 5.23 19.96 13.67
CA ASP A 439 5.81 18.91 14.53
C ASP A 439 4.99 18.71 15.81
N ILE A 440 4.64 19.82 16.50
CA ILE A 440 3.83 19.76 17.74
C ILE A 440 2.47 19.14 17.49
N ILE A 441 1.82 19.47 16.37
CA ILE A 441 0.50 18.90 16.05
C ILE A 441 0.63 17.42 15.72
N ILE A 442 1.63 17.01 14.95
CA ILE A 442 1.90 15.60 14.62
C ILE A 442 2.18 14.80 15.90
N GLU A 443 2.99 15.31 16.82
CA GLU A 443 3.26 14.65 18.10
C GLU A 443 1.98 14.49 18.97
N LYS A 444 1.05 15.45 18.94
CA LYS A 444 -0.26 15.34 19.59
C LYS A 444 -1.13 14.29 18.92
N ILE A 445 -1.17 14.24 17.57
CA ILE A 445 -1.92 13.24 16.80
C ILE A 445 -1.48 11.82 17.20
N GLN A 446 -0.18 11.60 17.43
CA GLN A 446 0.33 10.31 17.87
C GLN A 446 -0.13 9.91 19.28
N GLN A 447 -0.34 10.88 20.17
CA GLN A 447 -0.63 10.61 21.57
C GLN A 447 -2.13 10.54 21.92
N LEU A 448 -2.96 11.22 21.13
CA LEU A 448 -4.40 11.33 21.40
C LEU A 448 -5.16 10.05 21.04
N THR A 449 -5.87 9.51 22.01
CA THR A 449 -6.80 8.38 21.85
C THR A 449 -8.24 8.84 21.59
N ASN A 450 -8.57 10.11 21.83
CA ASN A 450 -9.88 10.69 21.49
C ASN A 450 -9.99 10.86 19.97
N SER A 451 -10.85 10.08 19.34
CA SER A 451 -10.97 10.02 17.89
C SER A 451 -11.42 11.35 17.25
N VAL A 452 -12.34 12.08 17.86
CA VAL A 452 -12.87 13.35 17.29
C VAL A 452 -11.80 14.44 17.30
N GLU A 453 -11.18 14.70 18.47
CA GLU A 453 -10.13 15.70 18.57
C GLU A 453 -8.92 15.34 17.68
N ARG A 454 -8.56 14.06 17.64
CA ARG A 454 -7.48 13.57 16.79
C ARG A 454 -7.75 13.81 15.32
N GLN A 455 -8.96 13.55 14.82
CA GLN A 455 -9.34 13.80 13.42
C GLN A 455 -9.30 15.30 13.08
N GLN A 456 -9.72 16.18 14.00
CA GLN A 456 -9.60 17.62 13.81
C GLN A 456 -8.13 18.08 13.68
N LEU A 457 -7.23 17.50 14.49
CA LEU A 457 -5.79 17.78 14.38
C LEU A 457 -5.19 17.23 13.09
N ILE A 458 -5.61 16.05 12.63
CA ILE A 458 -5.19 15.50 11.32
C ILE A 458 -5.59 16.45 10.19
N ALA A 459 -6.84 16.90 10.16
CA ALA A 459 -7.31 17.86 9.15
C ALA A 459 -6.56 19.21 9.23
N THR A 460 -6.25 19.67 10.45
CA THR A 460 -5.46 20.90 10.66
C THR A 460 -4.03 20.73 10.14
N ALA A 461 -3.35 19.63 10.47
CA ALA A 461 -2.00 19.35 9.99
C ALA A 461 -1.97 19.22 8.45
N ASN A 462 -2.98 18.55 7.86
CA ASN A 462 -3.10 18.47 6.40
C ASN A 462 -3.14 19.85 5.74
N ARG A 463 -3.95 20.77 6.27
CA ARG A 463 -4.02 22.16 5.76
C ARG A 463 -2.70 22.91 5.95
N MET A 464 -2.09 22.83 7.13
CA MET A 464 -0.82 23.52 7.40
C MET A 464 0.29 23.04 6.47
N VAL A 465 0.37 21.74 6.20
CA VAL A 465 1.32 21.18 5.24
C VAL A 465 1.00 21.66 3.82
N ALA A 466 -0.28 21.68 3.43
CA ALA A 466 -0.70 22.22 2.14
C ALA A 466 -0.31 23.70 2.01
N ASP A 467 -0.57 24.54 3.04
CA ASP A 467 -0.16 25.96 3.08
C ASP A 467 1.35 26.17 2.96
N ALA A 468 2.14 25.32 3.61
CA ALA A 468 3.60 25.38 3.56
C ALA A 468 4.17 24.90 2.21
N ALA A 469 3.37 24.17 1.43
CA ALA A 469 3.71 23.69 0.09
C ALA A 469 5.08 23.01 -0.03
N PRO A 470 5.45 22.03 0.82
CA PRO A 470 6.73 21.33 0.66
C PRO A 470 6.76 20.45 -0.58
N TRP A 471 5.60 20.19 -1.17
CA TRP A 471 5.36 19.41 -2.37
C TRP A 471 4.48 20.17 -3.38
N VAL A 472 4.59 19.79 -4.64
CA VAL A 472 3.48 19.95 -5.58
C VAL A 472 2.60 18.72 -5.37
N PHE A 473 1.41 18.92 -4.82
CA PHE A 473 0.44 17.87 -4.56
C PHE A 473 -0.28 17.54 -5.87
N LEU A 474 -0.14 16.32 -6.36
CA LEU A 474 -0.66 15.96 -7.66
C LEU A 474 -2.04 15.30 -7.56
N TRP A 475 -2.10 14.02 -7.21
CA TRP A 475 -3.33 13.24 -7.14
C TRP A 475 -3.20 12.03 -6.24
N HIS A 476 -4.36 11.45 -5.93
CA HIS A 476 -4.52 10.12 -5.34
C HIS A 476 -5.04 9.18 -6.42
N SER A 477 -4.42 8.02 -6.61
CA SER A 477 -4.79 7.07 -7.66
C SER A 477 -6.11 6.36 -7.37
N LYS A 478 -6.79 5.97 -8.44
CA LYS A 478 -7.87 4.98 -8.42
C LYS A 478 -7.41 3.76 -9.18
N THR A 479 -7.66 2.60 -8.61
CA THR A 479 -7.45 1.32 -9.30
C THR A 479 -8.79 0.74 -9.71
N THR A 480 -8.89 0.33 -10.97
CA THR A 480 -10.04 -0.37 -11.50
C THR A 480 -9.74 -1.85 -11.63
N TYR A 481 -10.62 -2.67 -11.08
CA TYR A 481 -10.59 -4.12 -11.26
C TYR A 481 -11.71 -4.55 -12.19
N LEU A 482 -11.40 -5.47 -13.12
CA LEU A 482 -12.41 -6.19 -13.90
C LEU A 482 -12.49 -7.62 -13.39
N THR A 483 -13.71 -8.14 -13.31
CA THR A 483 -13.92 -9.56 -13.01
C THR A 483 -14.73 -10.23 -14.09
N ARG A 484 -14.48 -11.53 -14.29
CA ARG A 484 -15.26 -12.36 -15.18
C ARG A 484 -16.68 -12.52 -14.65
N GLU A 485 -17.65 -12.79 -15.54
CA GLU A 485 -19.07 -12.94 -15.23
C GLU A 485 -19.36 -14.09 -14.24
N TRP A 486 -18.49 -15.09 -14.19
CA TRP A 486 -18.60 -16.21 -13.25
C TRP A 486 -17.99 -15.90 -11.87
N ILE A 487 -17.46 -14.69 -11.65
CA ILE A 487 -16.94 -14.25 -10.36
C ILE A 487 -17.97 -13.38 -9.65
N SER A 488 -18.26 -13.70 -8.40
CA SER A 488 -19.05 -12.85 -7.51
C SER A 488 -18.41 -12.73 -6.14
N GLY A 489 -18.78 -11.69 -5.39
CA GLY A 489 -18.32 -11.46 -4.03
C GLY A 489 -16.88 -10.91 -3.91
N PHE A 490 -16.23 -10.55 -5.02
CA PHE A 490 -14.96 -9.82 -4.96
C PHE A 490 -15.21 -8.38 -4.51
N GLN A 491 -14.46 -7.94 -3.50
CA GLN A 491 -14.50 -6.59 -2.97
C GLN A 491 -13.07 -6.10 -2.79
N PRO A 492 -12.56 -5.26 -3.71
CA PRO A 492 -11.25 -4.64 -3.54
C PRO A 492 -11.28 -3.69 -2.34
N SER A 493 -10.12 -3.42 -1.76
CA SER A 493 -9.97 -2.50 -0.61
C SER A 493 -8.83 -1.54 -0.85
N SER A 494 -8.99 -0.31 -0.35
CA SER A 494 -7.96 0.73 -0.38
C SER A 494 -6.72 0.37 0.44
N ILE A 495 -6.82 -0.56 1.38
CA ILE A 495 -5.68 -1.08 2.13
C ILE A 495 -5.33 -2.51 1.67
N PHE A 496 -4.07 -2.72 1.33
CA PHE A 496 -3.61 -3.91 0.60
C PHE A 496 -3.79 -5.24 1.35
N ASN A 497 -3.84 -5.23 2.68
CA ASN A 497 -3.92 -6.42 3.53
C ASN A 497 -5.33 -6.74 4.05
N ALA A 498 -6.36 -6.00 3.63
CA ALA A 498 -7.74 -6.24 4.07
C ALA A 498 -8.41 -7.35 3.26
N ASN A 499 -8.18 -7.41 1.94
CA ASN A 499 -8.84 -8.39 1.08
C ASN A 499 -8.22 -9.77 1.26
N ARG A 500 -8.98 -10.69 1.85
CA ARG A 500 -8.58 -12.08 2.10
C ARG A 500 -9.25 -13.08 1.16
N TYR A 501 -10.00 -12.62 0.15
CA TYR A 501 -10.70 -13.42 -0.86
C TYR A 501 -11.67 -14.46 -0.30
N MET A 502 -12.24 -14.20 0.90
CA MET A 502 -13.08 -15.15 1.63
C MET A 502 -14.47 -15.30 1.03
N ASN A 503 -15.02 -14.22 0.46
CA ASN A 503 -16.40 -14.16 -0.01
C ASN A 503 -16.54 -14.45 -1.50
N ILE A 504 -15.43 -14.68 -2.20
CA ILE A 504 -15.45 -14.89 -3.65
C ILE A 504 -16.02 -16.26 -3.96
N THR A 505 -16.97 -16.29 -4.92
CA THR A 505 -17.41 -17.52 -5.57
C THR A 505 -17.04 -17.46 -7.05
N LYS A 506 -16.79 -18.64 -7.60
CA LYS A 506 -16.57 -18.87 -9.03
C LYS A 506 -17.57 -19.91 -9.49
N ASP A 507 -18.67 -19.46 -10.10
CA ASP A 507 -19.79 -20.31 -10.48
C ASP A 507 -20.03 -20.24 -12.00
N PRO A 508 -20.54 -21.31 -12.65
CA PRO A 508 -20.94 -21.25 -14.05
C PRO A 508 -21.92 -20.10 -14.29
N PRO A 509 -21.86 -19.40 -15.44
CA PRO A 509 -22.86 -18.42 -15.82
C PRO A 509 -24.25 -19.07 -15.81
N ARG A 510 -25.26 -18.40 -15.28
CA ARG A 510 -26.64 -18.89 -15.18
C ARG A 510 -27.36 -18.81 -16.50
#